data_9bae23d88c6fb6dc20d9cefd995f2437
#
_entry.id   9bae23d88c6fb6dc20d9cefd995f2437
#
_cell.length_a   1.000
_cell.length_b   1.000
_cell.length_c   1.000
_cell.angle_alpha   90.00
_cell.angle_beta   90.00
_cell.angle_gamma   90.00
#
_symmetry.space_group_name_H-M   'P 1'
#
loop_
_entity.id
_entity.type
_entity.pdbx_description
1 polymer ?
#
loop_
_entity_poly.entity_id
_entity_poly.type
_entity_poly.pdbx_seq_one_letter_code
_entity_poly.pdbx_strand_id
1 'polypeptide(L)'
;MTESEQFKQIVCTMYDTFCKKNHDYGNSFSTTWQEFGSLGLVTAVAQISHKYHRLLNLTKGTQPKVDESIRDTLLDLSNYCILTVMELDKEKAEGRF
;
A
#
# COMPACT_ATOMS: atom_id res chain seq x y z
N MET A 1 18.82 -14.76 12.05
CA MET A 1 17.47 -14.18 12.07
C MET A 1 16.47 -15.25 11.64
N THR A 2 15.41 -15.45 12.42
CA THR A 2 14.33 -16.37 12.06
C THR A 2 13.42 -15.72 11.01
N GLU A 3 12.61 -16.53 10.34
CA GLU A 3 11.61 -16.02 9.39
C GLU A 3 10.64 -15.08 10.10
N SER A 4 10.24 -15.41 11.31
CA SER A 4 9.35 -14.59 12.13
C SER A 4 9.95 -13.21 12.43
N GLU A 5 11.23 -13.17 12.77
CA GLU A 5 11.95 -11.93 13.03
C GLU A 5 12.09 -11.10 11.76
N GLN A 6 12.38 -11.74 10.64
CA GLN A 6 12.46 -11.07 9.34
C GLN A 6 11.13 -10.45 8.95
N PHE A 7 10.05 -11.19 9.09
CA PHE A 7 8.70 -10.69 8.81
C PHE A 7 8.38 -9.46 9.66
N LYS A 8 8.64 -9.56 10.96
CA LYS A 8 8.39 -8.45 11.90
C LYS A 8 9.21 -7.21 11.53
N GLN A 9 10.47 -7.39 11.14
CA GLN A 9 11.35 -6.29 10.75
C GLN A 9 10.81 -5.55 9.53
N ILE A 10 10.34 -6.29 8.54
CA ILE A 10 9.76 -5.71 7.32
C ILE A 10 8.47 -4.93 7.67
N VAL A 11 7.62 -5.51 8.50
CA VAL A 11 6.37 -4.85 8.93
C VAL A 11 6.68 -3.56 9.70
N CYS A 12 7.69 -3.58 10.57
CA CYS A 12 8.11 -2.37 11.30
C CYS A 12 8.60 -1.28 10.34
N THR A 13 9.38 -1.66 9.32
CA THR A 13 9.83 -0.71 8.29
C THR A 13 8.64 -0.11 7.53
N MET A 14 7.66 -0.94 7.18
CA MET A 14 6.43 -0.48 6.54
C MET A 14 5.66 0.51 7.43
N TYR A 15 5.57 0.20 8.71
CA TYR A 15 4.92 1.08 9.69
C TYR A 15 5.61 2.45 9.77
N ASP A 16 6.94 2.46 9.85
CA ASP A 16 7.71 3.70 9.90
C ASP A 16 7.49 4.55 8.65
N THR A 17 7.49 3.91 7.48
CA THR A 17 7.22 4.57 6.21
C THR A 17 5.81 5.17 6.18
N PHE A 18 4.82 4.42 6.65
CA PHE A 18 3.45 4.89 6.75
C PHE A 18 3.35 6.14 7.64
N CYS A 19 3.95 6.11 8.82
CA CYS A 19 3.91 7.24 9.74
C CYS A 19 4.54 8.48 9.13
N LYS A 20 5.68 8.34 8.44
CA LYS A 20 6.36 9.45 7.78
C LYS A 20 5.52 10.05 6.66
N LYS A 21 4.96 9.22 5.79
CA LYS A 21 4.12 9.68 4.68
C LYS A 21 2.85 10.35 5.19
N ASN A 22 2.24 9.80 6.22
CA ASN A 22 1.03 10.37 6.80
C ASN A 22 1.29 11.72 7.43
N HIS A 23 2.46 11.91 8.05
CA HIS A 23 2.88 13.21 8.59
C HIS A 23 3.10 14.24 7.48
N ASP A 24 3.79 13.85 6.39
CA ASP A 24 4.20 14.77 5.32
C ASP A 24 3.05 15.16 4.39
N TYR A 25 2.16 14.21 4.08
CA TYR A 25 1.13 14.36 3.05
C TYR A 25 -0.29 14.31 3.58
N GLY A 26 -0.46 14.17 4.90
CA GLY A 26 -1.76 13.96 5.51
C GLY A 26 -2.32 12.60 5.16
N ASN A 27 -3.62 12.41 5.40
CA ASN A 27 -4.29 11.13 5.16
C ASN A 27 -5.01 11.14 3.81
N SER A 28 -4.26 11.36 2.73
CA SER A 28 -4.82 11.52 1.39
C SER A 28 -5.53 10.25 0.88
N PHE A 29 -5.06 9.07 1.27
CA PHE A 29 -5.70 7.82 0.87
C PHE A 29 -7.13 7.73 1.42
N SER A 30 -7.30 8.00 2.71
CA SER A 30 -8.61 7.98 3.36
C SER A 30 -9.51 9.09 2.84
N THR A 31 -8.96 10.28 2.64
CA THR A 31 -9.69 11.43 2.10
C THR A 31 -10.23 11.13 0.70
N THR A 32 -9.40 10.59 -0.17
CA THR A 32 -9.81 10.20 -1.53
C THR A 32 -10.90 9.14 -1.49
N TRP A 33 -10.74 8.14 -0.63
CA TRP A 33 -11.76 7.10 -0.45
C TRP A 33 -13.11 7.72 -0.09
N GLN A 34 -13.12 8.63 0.87
CA GLN A 34 -14.35 9.28 1.33
C GLN A 34 -14.96 10.20 0.27
N GLU A 35 -14.13 10.94 -0.46
CA GLU A 35 -14.59 11.81 -1.54
C GLU A 35 -15.32 11.05 -2.64
N PHE A 36 -14.90 9.82 -2.92
CA PHE A 36 -15.54 9.00 -3.94
C PHE A 36 -16.71 8.15 -3.40
N GLY A 37 -16.95 8.19 -2.09
CA GLY A 37 -18.12 7.55 -1.47
C GLY A 37 -18.21 6.05 -1.78
N SER A 38 -19.27 5.61 -2.42
CA SER A 38 -19.48 4.19 -2.77
C SER A 38 -18.43 3.66 -3.75
N LEU A 39 -17.67 4.52 -4.40
CA LEU A 39 -16.59 4.15 -5.32
C LEU A 39 -15.20 4.21 -4.65
N GLY A 40 -15.14 4.39 -3.33
CA GLY A 40 -13.88 4.46 -2.59
C GLY A 40 -13.00 3.24 -2.81
N LEU A 41 -13.57 2.04 -2.73
CA LEU A 41 -12.84 0.81 -2.98
C LEU A 41 -12.26 0.77 -4.40
N VAL A 42 -12.98 1.29 -5.39
CA VAL A 42 -12.51 1.35 -6.77
C VAL A 42 -11.26 2.23 -6.87
N THR A 43 -11.22 3.35 -6.15
CA THR A 43 -10.02 4.22 -6.15
C THR A 43 -8.81 3.50 -5.55
N ALA A 44 -9.01 2.72 -4.50
CA ALA A 44 -7.95 1.93 -3.88
C ALA A 44 -7.44 0.84 -4.84
N VAL A 45 -8.35 0.13 -5.49
CA VAL A 45 -8.00 -0.91 -6.47
C VAL A 45 -7.23 -0.31 -7.65
N ALA A 46 -7.58 0.90 -8.08
CA ALA A 46 -6.84 1.59 -9.13
C ALA A 46 -5.38 1.86 -8.72
N GLN A 47 -5.14 2.28 -7.49
CA GLN A 47 -3.78 2.50 -6.97
C GLN A 47 -2.99 1.20 -6.87
N ILE A 48 -3.64 0.14 -6.40
CA ILE A 48 -3.05 -1.21 -6.35
C ILE A 48 -2.70 -1.67 -7.78
N SER A 49 -3.58 -1.44 -8.75
CA SER A 49 -3.37 -1.79 -10.14
C SER A 49 -2.15 -1.08 -10.73
N HIS A 50 -1.96 0.21 -10.44
CA HIS A 50 -0.78 0.95 -10.89
C HIS A 50 0.51 0.32 -10.39
N LYS A 51 0.57 -0.05 -9.12
CA LYS A 51 1.75 -0.69 -8.53
C LYS A 51 1.97 -2.08 -9.10
N TYR A 52 0.91 -2.82 -9.36
CA TYR A 52 0.98 -4.13 -10.00
C TYR A 52 1.56 -4.02 -11.42
N HIS A 53 1.09 -3.06 -12.23
CA HIS A 53 1.63 -2.86 -13.57
C HIS A 53 3.08 -2.42 -13.55
N ARG A 54 3.46 -1.56 -12.61
CA ARG A 54 4.87 -1.18 -12.41
C ARG A 54 5.71 -2.42 -12.10
N LEU A 55 5.22 -3.30 -11.23
CA LEU A 55 5.90 -4.54 -10.87
C LEU A 55 6.11 -5.43 -12.11
N LEU A 56 5.06 -5.60 -12.93
CA LEU A 56 5.16 -6.37 -14.17
C LEU A 56 6.23 -5.80 -15.10
N ASN A 57 6.26 -4.48 -15.28
CA ASN A 57 7.23 -3.84 -16.12
C ASN A 57 8.66 -4.03 -15.61
N LEU A 58 8.84 -3.96 -14.30
CA LEU A 58 10.16 -4.16 -13.68
C LEU A 58 10.67 -5.58 -13.85
N THR A 59 9.78 -6.59 -13.91
CA THR A 59 10.21 -7.98 -14.13
C THR A 59 10.81 -8.22 -15.51
N LYS A 60 10.56 -7.31 -16.46
CA LYS A 60 11.09 -7.39 -17.82
C LYS A 60 12.44 -6.67 -17.95
N GLY A 61 12.86 -5.95 -16.92
CA GLY A 61 14.07 -5.15 -16.95
C GLY A 61 15.32 -5.97 -16.66
N THR A 62 16.46 -5.50 -17.20
CA THR A 62 17.78 -6.09 -16.98
C THR A 62 18.74 -5.13 -16.30
N GLN A 63 18.24 -4.00 -15.79
CA GLN A 63 19.04 -2.97 -15.13
C GLN A 63 19.51 -3.46 -13.76
N PRO A 64 20.72 -3.08 -13.31
CA PRO A 64 21.25 -3.50 -12.01
C PRO A 64 20.39 -3.09 -10.80
N LYS A 65 19.58 -2.04 -10.92
CA LYS A 65 18.72 -1.55 -9.83
C LYS A 65 17.30 -2.10 -9.86
N VAL A 66 17.00 -3.04 -10.76
CA VAL A 66 15.65 -3.61 -10.90
C VAL A 66 15.21 -4.30 -9.61
N ASP A 67 16.11 -5.08 -8.97
CA ASP A 67 15.77 -5.83 -7.76
C ASP A 67 15.36 -4.89 -6.61
N GLU A 68 16.08 -3.79 -6.42
CA GLU A 68 15.74 -2.78 -5.42
C GLU A 68 14.38 -2.14 -5.73
N SER A 69 14.15 -1.79 -7.00
CA SER A 69 12.87 -1.22 -7.43
C SER A 69 11.71 -2.19 -7.30
N ILE A 70 11.95 -3.48 -7.53
CA ILE A 70 10.93 -4.54 -7.32
C ILE A 70 10.58 -4.61 -5.84
N ARG A 71 11.58 -4.65 -4.96
CA ARG A 71 11.36 -4.70 -3.52
C ARG A 71 10.55 -3.50 -3.03
N ASP A 72 10.95 -2.30 -3.43
CA ASP A 72 10.25 -1.07 -3.05
C ASP A 72 8.81 -1.06 -3.55
N THR A 73 8.58 -1.51 -4.78
CA THR A 73 7.23 -1.59 -5.36
C THR A 73 6.36 -2.59 -4.61
N LEU A 74 6.93 -3.73 -4.20
CA LEU A 74 6.21 -4.73 -3.39
C LEU A 74 5.82 -4.17 -2.03
N LEU A 75 6.71 -3.41 -1.38
CA LEU A 75 6.40 -2.75 -0.11
C LEU A 75 5.30 -1.70 -0.27
N ASP A 76 5.35 -0.91 -1.33
CA ASP A 76 4.30 0.07 -1.66
C ASP A 76 2.95 -0.62 -1.90
N LEU A 77 2.94 -1.69 -2.69
CA LEU A 77 1.74 -2.47 -2.97
C LEU A 77 1.16 -3.04 -1.67
N SER A 78 2.01 -3.57 -0.81
CA SER A 78 1.60 -4.11 0.50
C SER A 78 0.98 -3.03 1.37
N ASN A 79 1.55 -1.83 1.39
CA ASN A 79 1.00 -0.70 2.13
C ASN A 79 -0.38 -0.32 1.62
N TYR A 80 -0.59 -0.24 0.30
CA TYR A 80 -1.91 0.06 -0.25
C TYR A 80 -2.93 -1.01 0.12
N CYS A 81 -2.52 -2.28 0.17
CA CYS A 81 -3.41 -3.36 0.61
C CYS A 81 -3.83 -3.17 2.07
N ILE A 82 -2.90 -2.82 2.95
CA ILE A 82 -3.20 -2.57 4.36
C ILE A 82 -4.12 -1.36 4.50
N LEU A 83 -3.82 -0.26 3.81
CA LEU A 83 -4.65 0.96 3.84
C LEU A 83 -6.08 0.67 3.37
N THR A 84 -6.23 -0.19 2.36
CA THR A 84 -7.53 -0.61 1.86
C THR A 84 -8.31 -1.38 2.93
N VAL A 85 -7.67 -2.31 3.63
CA VAL A 85 -8.28 -3.05 4.74
C VAL A 85 -8.71 -2.09 5.84
N MET A 86 -7.89 -1.09 6.16
CA MET A 86 -8.23 -0.10 7.19
C MET A 86 -9.51 0.66 6.85
N GLU A 87 -9.66 1.08 5.59
CA GLU A 87 -10.87 1.80 5.16
C GLU A 87 -12.11 0.90 5.16
N LEU A 88 -11.96 -0.36 4.73
CA LEU A 88 -13.04 -1.34 4.80
C LEU A 88 -13.50 -1.57 6.24
N ASP A 89 -12.55 -1.67 7.17
CA ASP A 89 -12.86 -1.86 8.58
C ASP A 89 -13.62 -0.64 9.15
N LYS A 90 -13.21 0.57 8.77
CA LYS A 90 -13.90 1.80 9.18
C LYS A 90 -15.33 1.83 8.65
N GLU A 91 -15.55 1.48 7.39
CA GLU A 91 -16.88 1.46 6.80
C GLU A 91 -17.77 0.43 7.45
N LYS A 92 -17.22 -0.74 7.80
CA LYS A 92 -17.94 -1.78 8.52
C LYS A 92 -18.36 -1.29 9.92
N ALA A 93 -17.46 -0.61 10.63
CA ALA A 93 -17.76 -0.03 11.95
C ALA A 93 -18.84 1.04 11.85
N GLU A 94 -18.92 1.75 10.74
CA GLU A 94 -19.94 2.78 10.47
C GLU A 94 -21.24 2.21 9.89
N GLY A 95 -21.34 0.89 9.76
CA GLY A 95 -22.56 0.23 9.26
C GLY A 95 -22.74 0.27 7.75
N ARG A 96 -21.68 0.48 6.96
CA ARG A 96 -21.75 0.56 5.49
C ARG A 96 -21.55 -0.78 4.80
N PHE A 97 -21.18 -1.78 5.56
CA PHE A 97 -21.05 -3.17 5.10
C PHE A 97 -21.92 -4.10 5.92
#